data_14bc31838435e9dba4ed2e330409b36e
#
_entry.id   14bc31838435e9dba4ed2e330409b36e
#
_cell.length_a   1.000
_cell.length_b   1.000
_cell.length_c   1.000
_cell.angle_alpha   90.00
_cell.angle_beta   90.00
_cell.angle_gamma   90.00
#
_symmetry.space_group_name_H-M   'P 1'
#
loop_
_entity.id
_entity.type
_entity.pdbx_description
1 polymer ?
#
loop_
_entity_poly.entity_id
_entity_poly.type
_entity_poly.pdbx_seq_one_letter_code
_entity_poly.pdbx_strand_id
1 'polypeptide(L)'
;MKILHTADWHLNDRLGRIDRTSDLRAAVERIAAQVKEHSADVLIVAGDLFSELARPDALRETILHWREVFGEYLAGGGTILTCTGNHDSETFCQTLRHAMVLAAPTAGGQGELVPNGRFYLAADPTLLRLPDRATGREVQFILMPYPRPMHYLAGEAGQKYDSPETKNALLVKAFENKIQELRTHPNCDPAKPAILIGHANVYGAVMGDKLFRMNAEDDYIVRGEALAEQFAYVALGHIHKPQFLGHEHIRYSGSIEKMDLGESNDSKSSVVFELDAAGKARDITVLPLPSTPVYEMIVNDPANDIPRLKREYEGAERDLVKLNVRYAAGKDHLEEILRDLERIFPRWYARDWFETSKVTQSLTPASADRSKSFEDTVREYLKSEANLHTGDERLEILQLAEELLAEVK
;
A
#
# COMPACT_ATOMS: atom_id res chain seq x y z
N MET A 1 12.48 13.06 22.79
CA MET A 1 12.67 12.15 21.64
C MET A 1 11.86 12.67 20.47
N LYS A 2 12.52 12.92 19.34
CA LYS A 2 11.86 13.37 18.11
C LYS A 2 11.71 12.19 17.15
N ILE A 3 10.53 12.04 16.56
CA ILE A 3 10.15 10.85 15.79
C ILE A 3 9.56 11.26 14.46
N LEU A 4 10.01 10.62 13.38
CA LEU A 4 9.41 10.74 12.05
C LEU A 4 8.67 9.44 11.71
N HIS A 5 7.41 9.56 11.30
CA HIS A 5 6.53 8.45 10.93
C HIS A 5 6.25 8.46 9.43
N THR A 6 6.46 7.32 8.80
CA THR A 6 6.15 6.99 7.41
C THR A 6 5.64 5.56 7.33
N ALA A 7 5.06 5.16 6.19
CA ALA A 7 4.55 3.81 5.93
C ALA A 7 4.48 3.51 4.43
N ASP A 8 4.13 2.29 4.07
CA ASP A 8 3.72 1.89 2.73
C ASP A 8 4.74 2.31 1.65
N TRP A 9 5.97 1.83 1.79
CA TRP A 9 7.08 2.14 0.89
C TRP A 9 7.02 1.35 -0.41
N HIS A 10 6.51 0.11 -0.37
CA HIS A 10 6.35 -0.80 -1.52
C HIS A 10 7.55 -0.85 -2.46
N LEU A 11 8.76 -0.90 -1.90
CA LEU A 11 10.00 -0.85 -2.69
C LEU A 11 10.06 -1.99 -3.71
N ASN A 12 10.51 -1.66 -4.91
CA ASN A 12 10.53 -2.52 -6.10
C ASN A 12 9.14 -2.83 -6.68
N ASP A 13 8.15 -1.97 -6.44
CA ASP A 13 6.84 -2.11 -7.04
C ASP A 13 6.81 -1.69 -8.51
N ARG A 14 5.74 -2.08 -9.18
CA ARG A 14 5.46 -1.77 -10.58
C ARG A 14 4.03 -1.27 -10.73
N LEU A 15 3.84 -0.30 -11.60
CA LEU A 15 2.52 0.10 -12.04
C LEU A 15 2.34 -0.34 -13.51
N GLY A 16 1.56 -1.39 -13.73
CA GLY A 16 1.47 -2.03 -15.04
C GLY A 16 2.85 -2.45 -15.57
N ARG A 17 3.23 -1.93 -16.74
CA ARG A 17 4.55 -2.20 -17.33
C ARG A 17 5.70 -1.39 -16.75
N ILE A 18 5.41 -0.35 -15.96
CA ILE A 18 6.40 0.61 -15.48
C ILE A 18 7.03 0.12 -14.18
N ASP A 19 8.36 0.01 -14.18
CA ASP A 19 9.16 -0.19 -12.97
C ASP A 19 9.23 1.12 -12.17
N ARG A 20 8.87 1.07 -10.88
CA ARG A 20 8.82 2.23 -9.99
C ARG A 20 10.04 2.35 -9.07
N THR A 21 11.05 1.47 -9.23
CA THR A 21 12.20 1.41 -8.34
C THR A 21 12.90 2.77 -8.18
N SER A 22 13.08 3.53 -9.26
CA SER A 22 13.71 4.86 -9.19
C SER A 22 12.87 5.89 -8.45
N ASP A 23 11.53 5.88 -8.65
CA ASP A 23 10.63 6.82 -7.99
C ASP A 23 10.59 6.56 -6.47
N LEU A 24 10.47 5.28 -6.11
CA LEU A 24 10.38 4.84 -4.72
C LEU A 24 11.70 5.07 -3.96
N ARG A 25 12.86 4.82 -4.59
CA ARG A 25 14.17 5.16 -4.02
C ARG A 25 14.33 6.65 -3.79
N ALA A 26 13.95 7.48 -4.74
CA ALA A 26 13.96 8.94 -4.58
C ALA A 26 13.02 9.40 -3.46
N ALA A 27 11.88 8.74 -3.23
CA ALA A 27 11.01 9.02 -2.11
C ALA A 27 11.67 8.65 -0.76
N VAL A 28 12.37 7.53 -0.67
CA VAL A 28 13.14 7.13 0.52
C VAL A 28 14.27 8.13 0.81
N GLU A 29 14.96 8.62 -0.22
CA GLU A 29 15.99 9.65 -0.08
C GLU A 29 15.40 10.98 0.46
N ARG A 30 14.19 11.37 0.00
CA ARG A 30 13.47 12.53 0.56
C ARG A 30 13.11 12.33 2.04
N ILE A 31 12.68 11.12 2.43
CA ILE A 31 12.43 10.78 3.85
C ILE A 31 13.72 10.89 4.66
N ALA A 32 14.83 10.36 4.16
CA ALA A 32 16.11 10.48 4.86
C ALA A 32 16.56 11.95 5.01
N ALA A 33 16.31 12.78 4.00
CA ALA A 33 16.55 14.22 4.09
C ALA A 33 15.67 14.87 5.18
N GLN A 34 14.40 14.53 5.27
CA GLN A 34 13.51 15.00 6.35
C GLN A 34 13.95 14.52 7.73
N VAL A 35 14.38 13.25 7.87
CA VAL A 35 14.98 12.72 9.12
C VAL A 35 16.15 13.58 9.58
N LYS A 36 17.04 13.95 8.66
CA LYS A 36 18.20 14.80 8.93
C LYS A 36 17.80 16.25 9.25
N GLU A 37 16.93 16.85 8.43
CA GLU A 37 16.46 18.23 8.60
C GLU A 37 15.79 18.45 9.95
N HIS A 38 14.92 17.51 10.35
CA HIS A 38 14.22 17.58 11.62
C HIS A 38 15.00 16.98 12.80
N SER A 39 16.20 16.45 12.57
CA SER A 39 17.01 15.77 13.59
C SER A 39 16.23 14.70 14.34
N ALA A 40 15.48 13.85 13.61
CA ALA A 40 14.69 12.80 14.21
C ALA A 40 15.58 11.73 14.87
N ASP A 41 15.30 11.36 16.11
CA ASP A 41 15.97 10.28 16.83
C ASP A 41 15.53 8.91 16.34
N VAL A 42 14.25 8.79 15.97
CA VAL A 42 13.61 7.54 15.52
C VAL A 42 12.85 7.79 14.22
N LEU A 43 13.07 6.89 13.25
CA LEU A 43 12.26 6.76 12.04
C LEU A 43 11.35 5.54 12.21
N ILE A 44 10.04 5.76 12.15
CA ILE A 44 9.04 4.70 12.13
C ILE A 44 8.62 4.44 10.68
N VAL A 45 8.63 3.17 10.27
CA VAL A 45 8.02 2.70 9.01
C VAL A 45 6.91 1.70 9.35
N ALA A 46 5.67 2.12 9.25
CA ALA A 46 4.54 1.32 9.71
C ALA A 46 4.07 0.29 8.65
N GLY A 47 4.96 -0.62 8.25
CA GLY A 47 4.70 -1.75 7.37
C GLY A 47 4.81 -1.45 5.88
N ASP A 48 4.63 -2.51 5.09
CA ASP A 48 4.74 -2.54 3.63
C ASP A 48 6.04 -1.91 3.10
N LEU A 49 7.15 -2.46 3.57
CA LEU A 49 8.50 -2.03 3.16
C LEU A 49 8.79 -2.40 1.71
N PHE A 50 8.37 -3.59 1.31
CA PHE A 50 8.67 -4.19 0.01
C PHE A 50 7.40 -4.54 -0.75
N SER A 51 7.46 -4.47 -2.06
CA SER A 51 6.41 -5.03 -2.91
C SER A 51 6.45 -6.56 -2.90
N GLU A 52 5.29 -7.19 -2.91
CA GLU A 52 5.15 -8.63 -3.13
C GLU A 52 5.72 -9.09 -4.48
N LEU A 53 5.88 -8.17 -5.44
CA LEU A 53 6.45 -8.41 -6.76
C LEU A 53 7.98 -8.33 -6.78
N ALA A 54 8.61 -7.99 -5.65
CA ALA A 54 10.05 -7.80 -5.58
C ALA A 54 10.81 -9.12 -5.78
N ARG A 55 11.75 -9.11 -6.72
CA ARG A 55 12.65 -10.25 -6.96
C ARG A 55 13.81 -10.22 -5.99
N PRO A 56 14.45 -11.38 -5.71
CA PRO A 56 15.60 -11.44 -4.80
C PRO A 56 16.74 -10.47 -5.15
N ASP A 57 17.05 -10.29 -6.43
CA ASP A 57 18.08 -9.35 -6.88
C ASP A 57 17.69 -7.91 -6.56
N ALA A 58 16.43 -7.52 -6.80
CA ALA A 58 15.92 -6.20 -6.49
C ALA A 58 15.92 -5.94 -4.98
N LEU A 59 15.59 -6.94 -4.16
CA LEU A 59 15.66 -6.85 -2.70
C LEU A 59 17.11 -6.63 -2.22
N ARG A 60 18.09 -7.33 -2.81
CA ARG A 60 19.50 -7.11 -2.52
C ARG A 60 19.91 -5.67 -2.80
N GLU A 61 19.57 -5.14 -3.97
CA GLU A 61 19.88 -3.76 -4.36
C GLU A 61 19.17 -2.74 -3.43
N THR A 62 17.98 -3.05 -2.94
CA THR A 62 17.27 -2.22 -1.98
C THR A 62 18.00 -2.15 -0.63
N ILE A 63 18.48 -3.28 -0.13
CA ILE A 63 19.26 -3.30 1.13
C ILE A 63 20.59 -2.53 0.98
N LEU A 64 21.25 -2.62 -0.19
CA LEU A 64 22.42 -1.81 -0.48
C LEU A 64 22.09 -0.31 -0.47
N HIS A 65 21.03 0.10 -1.15
CA HIS A 65 20.56 1.48 -1.16
C HIS A 65 20.20 1.99 0.25
N TRP A 66 19.53 1.18 1.08
CA TRP A 66 19.25 1.56 2.47
C TRP A 66 20.53 1.79 3.28
N ARG A 67 21.53 0.95 3.11
CA ARG A 67 22.83 1.13 3.77
C ARG A 67 23.47 2.46 3.37
N GLU A 68 23.37 2.84 2.10
CA GLU A 68 23.89 4.10 1.60
C GLU A 68 23.12 5.30 2.16
N VAL A 69 21.79 5.23 2.18
CA VAL A 69 20.90 6.31 2.60
C VAL A 69 20.87 6.50 4.12
N PHE A 70 20.80 5.41 4.89
CA PHE A 70 20.60 5.46 6.34
C PHE A 70 21.85 5.08 7.16
N GLY A 71 22.95 4.71 6.52
CA GLY A 71 24.17 4.27 7.23
C GLY A 71 24.71 5.30 8.21
N GLU A 72 24.84 6.56 7.79
CA GLU A 72 25.28 7.66 8.66
C GLU A 72 24.27 7.96 9.78
N TYR A 73 22.97 7.92 9.48
CA TYR A 73 21.93 8.12 10.48
C TYR A 73 21.99 7.07 11.58
N LEU A 74 22.11 5.79 11.22
CA LEU A 74 22.25 4.68 12.18
C LEU A 74 23.57 4.77 12.96
N ALA A 75 24.69 5.03 12.28
CA ALA A 75 26.00 5.20 12.92
C ALA A 75 26.01 6.39 13.89
N GLY A 76 25.25 7.45 13.58
CA GLY A 76 25.03 8.60 14.45
C GLY A 76 24.08 8.35 15.64
N GLY A 77 23.56 7.13 15.78
CA GLY A 77 22.65 6.72 16.87
C GLY A 77 21.16 6.90 16.55
N GLY A 78 20.78 7.28 15.34
CA GLY A 78 19.39 7.27 14.89
C GLY A 78 18.88 5.83 14.81
N THR A 79 17.60 5.60 15.04
CA THR A 79 17.02 4.25 15.08
C THR A 79 15.86 4.14 14.11
N ILE A 80 15.77 3.01 13.39
CA ILE A 80 14.64 2.70 12.51
C ILE A 80 13.82 1.57 13.14
N LEU A 81 12.52 1.80 13.31
CA LEU A 81 11.56 0.82 13.81
C LEU A 81 10.54 0.52 12.74
N THR A 82 10.33 -0.76 12.44
CA THR A 82 9.32 -1.17 11.47
C THR A 82 8.65 -2.48 11.84
N CYS A 83 7.43 -2.69 11.35
CA CYS A 83 6.73 -3.97 11.35
C CYS A 83 6.46 -4.41 9.91
N THR A 84 6.12 -5.67 9.70
CA THR A 84 5.71 -6.15 8.38
C THR A 84 4.27 -5.78 8.08
N GLY A 85 4.00 -5.44 6.80
CA GLY A 85 2.67 -5.24 6.26
C GLY A 85 2.14 -6.46 5.50
N ASN A 86 1.03 -6.28 4.76
CA ASN A 86 0.42 -7.37 4.00
C ASN A 86 1.15 -7.71 2.70
N HIS A 87 1.89 -6.76 2.11
CA HIS A 87 2.69 -6.97 0.91
C HIS A 87 4.11 -7.47 1.20
N ASP A 88 4.57 -7.38 2.44
CA ASP A 88 5.90 -7.86 2.81
C ASP A 88 6.00 -9.40 2.75
N SER A 89 7.02 -9.90 2.04
CA SER A 89 7.32 -11.32 2.00
C SER A 89 7.77 -11.83 3.37
N GLU A 90 6.96 -12.69 3.97
CA GLU A 90 7.21 -13.30 5.29
C GLU A 90 8.62 -13.92 5.38
N THR A 91 8.94 -14.79 4.42
CA THR A 91 10.23 -15.50 4.40
C THR A 91 11.40 -14.53 4.31
N PHE A 92 11.29 -13.49 3.47
CA PHE A 92 12.36 -12.52 3.31
C PHE A 92 12.52 -11.67 4.58
N CYS A 93 11.44 -11.16 5.15
CA CYS A 93 11.48 -10.33 6.35
C CYS A 93 11.98 -11.09 7.57
N GLN A 94 11.58 -12.35 7.75
CA GLN A 94 12.11 -13.22 8.80
C GLN A 94 13.62 -13.49 8.61
N THR A 95 14.04 -13.76 7.38
CA THR A 95 15.47 -13.95 7.07
C THR A 95 16.28 -12.69 7.38
N LEU A 96 15.79 -11.52 6.94
CA LEU A 96 16.44 -10.24 7.20
C LEU A 96 16.53 -9.96 8.70
N ARG A 97 15.44 -10.16 9.44
CA ARG A 97 15.39 -10.01 10.91
C ARG A 97 16.45 -10.90 11.59
N HIS A 98 16.50 -12.18 11.25
CA HIS A 98 17.48 -13.10 11.84
C HIS A 98 18.92 -12.72 11.49
N ALA A 99 19.19 -12.27 10.25
CA ALA A 99 20.51 -11.80 9.86
C ALA A 99 20.92 -10.54 10.67
N MET A 100 19.99 -9.63 10.92
CA MET A 100 20.24 -8.42 11.71
C MET A 100 20.52 -8.75 13.20
N VAL A 101 19.73 -9.66 13.78
CA VAL A 101 19.97 -10.13 15.17
C VAL A 101 21.31 -10.87 15.27
N LEU A 102 21.69 -11.68 14.28
CA LEU A 102 22.97 -12.35 14.26
C LEU A 102 24.15 -11.35 14.18
N ALA A 103 24.00 -10.29 13.38
CA ALA A 103 25.04 -9.25 13.24
C ALA A 103 25.14 -8.34 14.47
N ALA A 104 24.05 -8.13 15.18
CA ALA A 104 23.97 -7.28 16.37
C ALA A 104 23.03 -7.91 17.42
N PRO A 105 23.51 -8.94 18.17
CA PRO A 105 22.69 -9.70 19.08
C PRO A 105 21.98 -8.85 20.15
N THR A 106 20.71 -9.21 20.43
CA THR A 106 19.90 -8.70 21.54
C THR A 106 19.46 -9.88 22.37
N ALA A 107 18.99 -9.68 23.59
CA ALA A 107 18.50 -10.76 24.44
C ALA A 107 17.23 -11.43 23.87
N GLY A 108 16.49 -10.72 22.99
CA GLY A 108 15.37 -11.25 22.23
C GLY A 108 14.08 -11.44 23.02
N GLY A 109 13.98 -10.88 24.22
CA GLY A 109 12.78 -10.95 25.06
C GLY A 109 11.79 -9.82 24.78
N GLN A 110 10.50 -10.06 25.06
CA GLN A 110 9.49 -9.01 25.04
C GLN A 110 9.82 -7.90 26.07
N GLY A 111 9.75 -6.65 25.64
CA GLY A 111 10.05 -5.49 26.47
C GLY A 111 11.55 -5.33 26.79
N GLU A 112 12.42 -5.83 25.95
CA GLU A 112 13.84 -5.61 26.08
C GLU A 112 14.19 -4.12 25.89
N LEU A 113 15.11 -3.62 26.70
CA LEU A 113 15.74 -2.31 26.46
C LEU A 113 16.82 -2.48 25.40
N VAL A 114 16.55 -1.97 24.20
CA VAL A 114 17.45 -2.12 23.07
C VAL A 114 18.26 -0.85 22.79
N PRO A 115 19.49 -0.96 22.25
CA PRO A 115 20.31 0.19 21.94
C PRO A 115 19.76 1.00 20.76
N ASN A 116 20.00 2.31 20.78
CA ASN A 116 19.85 3.17 19.62
C ASN A 116 20.88 2.84 18.54
N GLY A 117 20.69 3.39 17.34
CA GLY A 117 21.64 3.25 16.23
C GLY A 117 21.47 1.95 15.44
N ARG A 118 20.27 1.37 15.45
CA ARG A 118 19.97 0.10 14.76
C ARG A 118 18.66 0.16 14.00
N PHE A 119 18.51 -0.79 13.10
CA PHE A 119 17.26 -1.09 12.40
C PHE A 119 16.59 -2.29 13.09
N TYR A 120 15.34 -2.12 13.52
CA TYR A 120 14.52 -3.16 14.15
C TYR A 120 13.31 -3.48 13.28
N LEU A 121 13.20 -4.74 12.87
CA LEU A 121 12.08 -5.26 12.08
C LEU A 121 11.28 -6.27 12.90
N ALA A 122 10.03 -5.95 13.17
CA ALA A 122 9.09 -6.86 13.82
C ALA A 122 8.27 -7.61 12.76
N ALA A 123 8.45 -8.91 12.64
CA ALA A 123 7.60 -9.80 11.87
C ALA A 123 6.52 -10.46 12.72
N ASP A 124 6.65 -10.38 14.04
CA ASP A 124 5.68 -10.82 15.05
C ASP A 124 5.36 -9.67 16.00
N PRO A 125 4.19 -9.67 16.67
CA PRO A 125 3.86 -8.67 17.68
C PRO A 125 4.95 -8.54 18.73
N THR A 126 5.54 -7.36 18.85
CA THR A 126 6.76 -7.14 19.63
C THR A 126 6.65 -5.90 20.49
N LEU A 127 7.01 -6.02 21.77
CA LEU A 127 7.28 -4.92 22.68
C LEU A 127 8.80 -4.71 22.75
N LEU A 128 9.27 -3.48 22.54
CA LEU A 128 10.66 -3.08 22.80
C LEU A 128 10.71 -1.71 23.49
N ARG A 129 11.84 -1.39 24.13
CA ARG A 129 12.08 -0.11 24.78
C ARG A 129 13.34 0.52 24.22
N LEU A 130 13.29 1.83 23.99
CA LEU A 130 14.45 2.63 23.56
C LEU A 130 14.71 3.73 24.57
N PRO A 131 15.98 4.02 24.91
CA PRO A 131 16.30 5.20 25.67
C PRO A 131 16.22 6.44 24.75
N ASP A 132 15.57 7.49 25.22
CA ASP A 132 15.66 8.81 24.63
C ASP A 132 17.12 9.29 24.72
N ARG A 133 17.69 9.68 23.60
CA ARG A 133 19.13 10.03 23.50
C ARG A 133 19.50 11.27 24.31
N ALA A 134 18.59 12.21 24.44
CA ALA A 134 18.85 13.46 25.14
C ALA A 134 18.67 13.33 26.66
N THR A 135 17.71 12.55 27.11
CA THR A 135 17.28 12.48 28.50
C THR A 135 17.56 11.14 29.19
N GLY A 136 17.85 10.10 28.43
CA GLY A 136 17.96 8.72 28.94
C GLY A 136 16.62 8.07 29.34
N ARG A 137 15.51 8.78 29.20
CA ARG A 137 14.18 8.26 29.56
C ARG A 137 13.77 7.15 28.58
N GLU A 138 13.19 6.10 29.12
CA GLU A 138 12.72 4.99 28.28
C GLU A 138 11.38 5.33 27.62
N VAL A 139 11.28 5.04 26.34
CA VAL A 139 10.06 5.06 25.54
C VAL A 139 9.77 3.64 25.08
N GLN A 140 8.52 3.23 25.18
CA GLN A 140 8.04 1.91 24.87
C GLN A 140 7.40 1.90 23.49
N PHE A 141 7.72 0.88 22.68
CA PHE A 141 7.19 0.71 21.35
C PHE A 141 6.53 -0.66 21.24
N ILE A 142 5.26 -0.67 20.85
CA ILE A 142 4.53 -1.89 20.52
C ILE A 142 4.39 -1.94 19.00
N LEU A 143 5.04 -2.94 18.39
CA LEU A 143 5.05 -3.15 16.96
C LEU A 143 4.09 -4.28 16.63
N MET A 144 3.08 -3.96 15.85
CA MET A 144 1.99 -4.85 15.47
C MET A 144 1.99 -5.07 13.95
N PRO A 145 2.63 -6.13 13.45
CA PRO A 145 2.56 -6.54 12.05
C PRO A 145 1.12 -6.72 11.56
N TYR A 146 0.95 -6.72 10.24
CA TYR A 146 -0.34 -7.01 9.62
C TYR A 146 -0.95 -8.31 10.18
N PRO A 147 -2.25 -8.32 10.54
CA PRO A 147 -2.86 -9.45 11.25
C PRO A 147 -3.06 -10.68 10.38
N ARG A 148 -2.01 -11.46 10.19
CA ARG A 148 -2.06 -12.77 9.56
C ARG A 148 -2.40 -13.85 10.59
N PRO A 149 -3.22 -14.87 10.24
CA PRO A 149 -3.62 -15.94 11.18
C PRO A 149 -2.43 -16.59 11.89
N MET A 150 -1.34 -16.83 11.18
CA MET A 150 -0.14 -17.49 11.71
C MET A 150 0.53 -16.74 12.87
N HIS A 151 0.39 -15.42 12.94
CA HIS A 151 1.00 -14.59 14.00
C HIS A 151 0.07 -14.34 15.18
N TYR A 152 -1.25 -14.39 14.95
CA TYR A 152 -2.23 -13.96 15.93
C TYR A 152 -3.13 -15.10 16.43
N LEU A 153 -3.31 -16.16 15.63
CA LEU A 153 -4.15 -17.31 15.95
C LEU A 153 -3.29 -18.58 16.12
N ALA A 154 -2.13 -18.46 16.80
CA ALA A 154 -1.23 -19.56 17.06
C ALA A 154 -1.94 -20.68 17.87
N GLY A 155 -2.00 -21.87 17.31
CA GLY A 155 -2.76 -23.03 17.84
C GLY A 155 -3.93 -23.44 16.94
N GLU A 156 -4.37 -22.60 16.04
CA GLU A 156 -5.43 -22.89 15.07
C GLU A 156 -4.88 -23.22 13.66
N ALA A 157 -3.61 -23.64 13.57
CA ALA A 157 -2.98 -24.03 12.32
C ALA A 157 -3.77 -25.16 11.65
N GLY A 158 -4.36 -24.86 10.49
CA GLY A 158 -5.20 -25.81 9.74
C GLY A 158 -6.70 -25.73 10.06
N GLN A 159 -7.15 -24.80 10.91
CA GLN A 159 -8.56 -24.58 11.16
C GLN A 159 -9.22 -23.99 9.90
N LYS A 160 -10.33 -24.60 9.50
CA LYS A 160 -11.21 -24.04 8.48
C LYS A 160 -12.17 -23.08 9.15
N TYR A 161 -12.20 -21.85 8.68
CA TYR A 161 -13.18 -20.86 9.13
C TYR A 161 -14.48 -21.04 8.36
N ASP A 162 -15.62 -20.87 9.02
CA ASP A 162 -16.94 -21.04 8.42
C ASP A 162 -17.23 -19.96 7.34
N SER A 163 -16.61 -18.78 7.50
CA SER A 163 -16.68 -17.69 6.51
C SER A 163 -15.49 -16.71 6.67
N PRO A 164 -15.20 -15.87 5.65
CA PRO A 164 -14.24 -14.78 5.74
C PRO A 164 -14.54 -13.82 6.91
N GLU A 165 -15.81 -13.49 7.14
CA GLU A 165 -16.24 -12.58 8.22
C GLU A 165 -15.91 -13.17 9.60
N THR A 166 -16.12 -14.47 9.79
CA THR A 166 -15.76 -15.17 11.04
C THR A 166 -14.25 -15.12 11.27
N LYS A 167 -13.46 -15.40 10.23
CA LYS A 167 -12.00 -15.28 10.28
C LYS A 167 -11.57 -13.86 10.65
N ASN A 168 -12.15 -12.84 10.00
CA ASN A 168 -11.82 -11.44 10.24
C ASN A 168 -12.16 -11.00 11.67
N ALA A 169 -13.34 -11.38 12.18
CA ALA A 169 -13.73 -11.08 13.56
C ALA A 169 -12.78 -11.70 14.60
N LEU A 170 -12.30 -12.94 14.37
CA LEU A 170 -11.31 -13.58 15.21
C LEU A 170 -9.95 -12.87 15.16
N LEU A 171 -9.52 -12.44 14.00
CA LEU A 171 -8.25 -11.72 13.82
C LEU A 171 -8.28 -10.34 14.49
N VAL A 172 -9.38 -9.59 14.37
CA VAL A 172 -9.56 -8.32 15.08
C VAL A 172 -9.42 -8.52 16.58
N LYS A 173 -10.16 -9.48 17.12
CA LYS A 173 -10.09 -9.80 18.55
C LYS A 173 -8.70 -10.25 18.99
N ALA A 174 -8.03 -11.07 18.18
CA ALA A 174 -6.68 -11.54 18.49
C ALA A 174 -5.66 -10.40 18.45
N PHE A 175 -5.79 -9.47 17.49
CA PHE A 175 -4.97 -8.26 17.40
C PHE A 175 -5.14 -7.38 18.64
N GLU A 176 -6.39 -7.07 19.03
CA GLU A 176 -6.69 -6.28 20.22
C GLU A 176 -6.18 -6.97 21.50
N ASN A 177 -6.39 -8.28 21.64
CA ASN A 177 -5.89 -9.07 22.77
C ASN A 177 -4.36 -9.03 22.85
N LYS A 178 -3.67 -9.08 21.70
CA LYS A 178 -2.21 -9.02 21.66
C LYS A 178 -1.68 -7.65 22.09
N ILE A 179 -2.35 -6.58 21.72
CA ILE A 179 -2.01 -5.24 22.25
C ILE A 179 -2.14 -5.22 23.76
N GLN A 180 -3.23 -5.77 24.34
CA GLN A 180 -3.42 -5.82 25.79
C GLN A 180 -2.39 -6.71 26.48
N GLU A 181 -2.05 -7.87 25.91
CA GLU A 181 -0.99 -8.74 26.40
C GLU A 181 0.34 -8.00 26.50
N LEU A 182 0.73 -7.28 25.43
CA LEU A 182 1.98 -6.51 25.40
C LEU A 182 1.94 -5.31 26.35
N ARG A 183 0.79 -4.64 26.50
CA ARG A 183 0.61 -3.53 27.45
C ARG A 183 0.65 -3.96 28.91
N THR A 184 0.23 -5.18 29.21
CA THR A 184 0.25 -5.76 30.57
C THR A 184 1.48 -6.62 30.84
N HIS A 185 2.40 -6.73 29.88
CA HIS A 185 3.64 -7.49 30.05
C HIS A 185 4.48 -6.91 31.20
N PRO A 186 5.15 -7.73 32.05
CA PRO A 186 5.95 -7.24 33.19
C PRO A 186 7.02 -6.19 32.83
N ASN A 187 7.53 -6.23 31.64
CA ASN A 187 8.50 -5.25 31.13
C ASN A 187 7.86 -3.99 30.51
N CYS A 188 6.53 -3.89 30.49
CA CYS A 188 5.80 -2.70 30.04
C CYS A 188 5.36 -1.88 31.26
N ASP A 189 5.96 -0.73 31.47
CA ASP A 189 5.65 0.18 32.57
C ASP A 189 4.50 1.14 32.16
N PRO A 190 3.33 1.06 32.80
CA PRO A 190 2.20 1.94 32.43
C PRO A 190 2.47 3.43 32.66
N ALA A 191 3.47 3.79 33.49
CA ALA A 191 3.85 5.18 33.76
C ALA A 191 4.76 5.78 32.67
N LYS A 192 5.30 4.96 31.79
CA LYS A 192 6.17 5.41 30.67
C LYS A 192 5.39 5.61 29.41
N PRO A 193 5.81 6.55 28.53
CA PRO A 193 5.16 6.75 27.25
C PRO A 193 5.26 5.49 26.39
N ALA A 194 4.15 5.15 25.73
CA ALA A 194 4.09 4.06 24.77
C ALA A 194 3.61 4.57 23.41
N ILE A 195 4.22 4.05 22.35
CA ILE A 195 3.86 4.31 20.96
C ILE A 195 3.45 2.98 20.34
N LEU A 196 2.31 2.96 19.63
CA LEU A 196 1.89 1.85 18.80
C LEU A 196 2.37 2.08 17.37
N ILE A 197 2.99 1.08 16.78
CA ILE A 197 3.33 1.00 15.36
C ILE A 197 2.54 -0.16 14.79
N GLY A 198 1.58 0.10 13.90
CA GLY A 198 0.70 -0.95 13.42
C GLY A 198 0.43 -0.85 11.91
N HIS A 199 0.31 -2.02 11.28
CA HIS A 199 -0.12 -2.12 9.90
C HIS A 199 -1.48 -2.82 9.86
N ALA A 200 -2.55 -2.05 9.88
CA ALA A 200 -3.92 -2.58 9.96
C ALA A 200 -4.95 -1.54 9.53
N ASN A 201 -6.12 -2.03 9.14
CA ASN A 201 -7.28 -1.19 8.89
C ASN A 201 -7.97 -0.81 10.21
N VAL A 202 -8.12 0.49 10.47
CA VAL A 202 -8.75 1.03 11.69
C VAL A 202 -10.08 1.69 11.33
N TYR A 203 -11.11 1.44 12.13
CA TYR A 203 -12.45 1.98 11.92
C TYR A 203 -12.45 3.49 11.81
N GLY A 204 -13.17 4.01 10.82
CA GLY A 204 -13.26 5.44 10.51
C GLY A 204 -12.21 5.94 9.51
N ALA A 205 -11.31 5.10 9.04
CA ALA A 205 -10.39 5.46 7.98
C ALA A 205 -11.14 5.67 6.64
N VAL A 206 -10.79 6.73 5.94
CA VAL A 206 -11.28 7.00 4.59
C VAL A 206 -10.37 6.26 3.62
N MET A 207 -10.92 5.24 2.99
CA MET A 207 -10.25 4.53 1.91
C MET A 207 -10.29 5.35 0.63
N GLY A 208 -9.28 5.23 -0.24
CA GLY A 208 -9.30 5.82 -1.58
C GLY A 208 -10.39 5.19 -2.45
N ASP A 209 -10.70 5.84 -3.59
CA ASP A 209 -11.73 5.38 -4.53
C ASP A 209 -11.42 4.00 -5.15
N LYS A 210 -10.15 3.60 -5.13
CA LYS A 210 -9.68 2.27 -5.53
C LYS A 210 -8.66 1.79 -4.51
N LEU A 211 -8.91 0.62 -3.93
CA LEU A 211 -8.00 0.02 -2.97
C LEU A 211 -6.81 -0.60 -3.72
N PHE A 212 -5.61 -0.10 -3.47
CA PHE A 212 -4.39 -0.66 -4.04
C PHE A 212 -4.22 -2.11 -3.56
N ARG A 213 -4.45 -3.08 -4.48
CA ARG A 213 -4.27 -4.52 -4.24
C ARG A 213 -4.88 -5.08 -2.93
N MET A 214 -5.91 -4.42 -2.39
CA MET A 214 -6.66 -4.98 -1.27
C MET A 214 -7.64 -6.03 -1.78
N ASN A 215 -7.63 -7.18 -1.14
CA ASN A 215 -8.66 -8.17 -1.34
C ASN A 215 -9.89 -7.80 -0.50
N ALA A 216 -11.09 -7.96 -1.06
CA ALA A 216 -12.34 -7.73 -0.34
C ALA A 216 -12.49 -8.59 0.95
N GLU A 217 -11.65 -9.62 1.08
CA GLU A 217 -11.60 -10.52 2.24
C GLU A 217 -10.68 -10.00 3.38
N ASP A 218 -9.92 -8.93 3.13
CA ASP A 218 -8.90 -8.41 4.07
C ASP A 218 -9.41 -7.25 4.95
N ASP A 219 -10.72 -7.10 5.12
CA ASP A 219 -11.36 -6.07 5.93
C ASP A 219 -11.17 -6.32 7.45
N TYR A 220 -9.94 -6.19 7.93
CA TYR A 220 -9.69 -6.16 9.37
C TYR A 220 -9.89 -4.75 9.90
N ILE A 221 -10.88 -4.55 10.75
CA ILE A 221 -11.21 -3.24 11.34
C ILE A 221 -10.95 -3.26 12.83
N VAL A 222 -9.89 -2.59 13.24
CA VAL A 222 -9.55 -2.36 14.66
C VAL A 222 -10.26 -1.10 15.15
N ARG A 223 -10.71 -1.05 16.40
CA ARG A 223 -11.37 0.12 16.97
C ARG A 223 -10.36 1.17 17.45
N GLY A 224 -10.33 2.33 16.80
CA GLY A 224 -9.38 3.40 17.10
C GLY A 224 -9.56 4.07 18.46
N GLU A 225 -10.79 4.19 18.96
CA GLU A 225 -11.10 4.85 20.26
C GLU A 225 -10.36 4.20 21.44
N ALA A 226 -10.27 2.85 21.45
CA ALA A 226 -9.55 2.13 22.50
C ALA A 226 -8.03 2.37 22.48
N LEU A 227 -7.48 2.86 21.37
CA LEU A 227 -6.04 3.15 21.22
C LEU A 227 -5.69 4.55 21.72
N ALA A 228 -6.62 5.51 21.64
CA ALA A 228 -6.37 6.92 21.93
C ALA A 228 -5.90 7.17 23.37
N GLU A 229 -6.46 6.44 24.34
CA GLU A 229 -6.14 6.61 25.76
C GLU A 229 -4.88 5.85 26.20
N GLN A 230 -4.48 4.82 25.41
CA GLN A 230 -3.40 3.92 25.80
C GLN A 230 -2.03 4.32 25.29
N PHE A 231 -1.98 5.15 24.22
CA PHE A 231 -0.76 5.45 23.52
C PHE A 231 -0.52 6.97 23.40
N ALA A 232 0.73 7.38 23.55
CA ALA A 232 1.14 8.76 23.28
C ALA A 232 1.03 9.12 21.81
N TYR A 233 1.23 8.12 20.92
CA TYR A 233 1.06 8.21 19.48
C TYR A 233 0.77 6.83 18.88
N VAL A 234 -0.03 6.80 17.84
CA VAL A 234 -0.36 5.59 17.06
C VAL A 234 0.04 5.83 15.61
N ALA A 235 1.12 5.16 15.21
CA ALA A 235 1.66 5.21 13.85
C ALA A 235 1.07 4.07 13.03
N LEU A 236 0.24 4.39 12.04
CA LEU A 236 -0.47 3.42 11.19
C LEU A 236 0.04 3.43 9.75
N GLY A 237 0.12 2.26 9.14
CA GLY A 237 0.24 1.99 7.72
C GLY A 237 -0.92 1.13 7.21
N HIS A 238 -0.93 0.79 5.93
CA HIS A 238 -1.94 0.06 5.20
C HIS A 238 -2.89 0.97 4.38
N ILE A 239 -3.30 2.10 4.91
CA ILE A 239 -4.12 3.06 4.16
C ILE A 239 -3.20 4.13 3.57
N HIS A 240 -3.13 4.16 2.25
CA HIS A 240 -2.21 5.02 1.50
C HIS A 240 -2.55 6.51 1.54
N LYS A 241 -3.77 6.86 1.99
CA LYS A 241 -4.23 8.24 2.13
C LYS A 241 -3.82 8.80 3.49
N PRO A 242 -2.99 9.86 3.55
CA PRO A 242 -2.63 10.52 4.80
C PRO A 242 -3.85 11.06 5.51
N GLN A 243 -4.04 10.69 6.78
CA GLN A 243 -5.18 11.12 7.60
C GLN A 243 -4.94 10.87 9.08
N PHE A 244 -5.74 11.52 9.94
CA PHE A 244 -5.86 11.20 11.36
C PHE A 244 -7.26 10.65 11.68
N LEU A 245 -7.38 9.87 12.73
CA LEU A 245 -8.63 9.18 13.09
C LEU A 245 -9.16 9.67 14.43
N GLY A 246 -10.12 10.59 14.41
CA GLY A 246 -10.72 11.19 15.61
C GLY A 246 -9.75 12.01 16.46
N HIS A 247 -8.54 11.53 16.70
CA HIS A 247 -7.48 12.17 17.47
C HIS A 247 -6.23 12.42 16.62
N GLU A 248 -5.62 13.58 16.73
CA GLU A 248 -4.43 13.97 15.94
C GLU A 248 -3.24 13.02 16.09
N HIS A 249 -3.12 12.35 17.22
CA HIS A 249 -2.04 11.41 17.52
C HIS A 249 -2.30 9.97 17.01
N ILE A 250 -3.45 9.70 16.37
CA ILE A 250 -3.75 8.43 15.69
C ILE A 250 -3.75 8.68 14.19
N ARG A 251 -2.68 8.25 13.49
CA ARG A 251 -2.47 8.68 12.11
C ARG A 251 -2.01 7.58 11.18
N TYR A 252 -2.54 7.64 9.95
CA TYR A 252 -1.91 7.10 8.77
C TYR A 252 -1.02 8.19 8.15
N SER A 253 0.26 7.90 7.95
CA SER A 253 1.16 8.79 7.19
C SER A 253 0.87 8.76 5.70
N GLY A 254 0.27 7.66 5.23
CA GLY A 254 0.06 7.33 3.84
C GLY A 254 1.30 6.74 3.17
N SER A 255 1.14 6.28 1.92
CA SER A 255 2.26 5.78 1.11
C SER A 255 3.20 6.92 0.69
N ILE A 256 4.46 6.58 0.42
CA ILE A 256 5.50 7.56 0.06
C ILE A 256 5.43 8.05 -1.39
N GLU A 257 4.72 7.33 -2.23
CA GLU A 257 4.43 7.64 -3.63
C GLU A 257 2.96 7.28 -3.95
N LYS A 258 2.43 7.82 -5.04
CA LYS A 258 1.13 7.39 -5.57
C LYS A 258 1.27 6.02 -6.21
N MET A 259 0.53 5.05 -5.72
CA MET A 259 0.67 3.66 -6.13
C MET A 259 -0.25 3.30 -7.30
N ASP A 260 -1.39 3.97 -7.44
CA ASP A 260 -2.33 3.79 -8.54
C ASP A 260 -3.12 5.06 -8.90
N LEU A 261 -4.04 4.94 -9.87
CA LEU A 261 -4.89 6.04 -10.33
C LEU A 261 -5.85 6.54 -9.24
N GLY A 262 -6.29 5.69 -8.32
CA GLY A 262 -7.16 6.08 -7.21
C GLY A 262 -6.53 7.09 -6.27
N GLU A 263 -5.20 7.16 -6.26
CA GLU A 263 -4.41 8.09 -5.46
C GLU A 263 -4.00 9.37 -6.22
N SER A 264 -4.52 9.58 -7.44
CA SER A 264 -4.14 10.71 -8.30
C SER A 264 -4.25 12.08 -7.62
N ASN A 265 -5.26 12.24 -6.76
CA ASN A 265 -5.53 13.47 -6.02
C ASN A 265 -4.93 13.50 -4.61
N ASP A 266 -4.25 12.45 -4.18
CA ASP A 266 -3.66 12.40 -2.84
C ASP A 266 -2.39 13.24 -2.76
N SER A 267 -2.23 13.95 -1.65
CA SER A 267 -0.97 14.58 -1.26
C SER A 267 -0.23 13.63 -0.34
N LYS A 268 0.93 13.14 -0.78
CA LYS A 268 1.75 12.22 0.02
C LYS A 268 2.52 12.96 1.12
N SER A 269 2.76 12.30 2.24
CA SER A 269 3.40 12.93 3.40
C SER A 269 4.11 11.94 4.31
N SER A 270 4.99 12.46 5.16
CA SER A 270 5.41 11.87 6.41
C SER A 270 4.93 12.73 7.58
N VAL A 271 5.11 12.28 8.80
CA VAL A 271 4.69 13.02 10.01
C VAL A 271 5.84 13.10 10.98
N VAL A 272 6.18 14.28 11.46
CA VAL A 272 7.16 14.47 12.53
C VAL A 272 6.45 14.93 13.81
N PHE A 273 6.89 14.42 14.96
CA PHE A 273 6.41 14.83 16.28
C PHE A 273 7.48 14.66 17.33
N GLU A 274 7.25 15.25 18.50
CA GLU A 274 8.15 15.14 19.65
C GLU A 274 7.38 14.63 20.88
N LEU A 275 8.02 13.78 21.68
CA LEU A 275 7.51 13.40 23.00
C LEU A 275 8.00 14.43 24.03
N ASP A 276 7.04 15.11 24.67
CA ASP A 276 7.31 16.07 25.72
C ASP A 276 7.81 15.42 27.03
N ALA A 277 8.10 16.24 28.04
CA ALA A 277 8.53 15.76 29.33
C ALA A 277 7.48 14.88 30.06
N ALA A 278 6.20 15.03 29.73
CA ALA A 278 5.12 14.21 30.24
C ALA A 278 4.91 12.92 29.42
N GLY A 279 5.68 12.73 28.33
CA GLY A 279 5.59 11.59 27.44
C GLY A 279 4.42 11.68 26.46
N LYS A 280 3.87 12.87 26.19
CA LYS A 280 2.80 13.08 25.20
C LYS A 280 3.37 13.57 23.89
N ALA A 281 2.77 13.13 22.79
CA ALA A 281 3.12 13.64 21.47
C ALA A 281 2.70 15.11 21.34
N ARG A 282 3.65 15.93 20.88
CA ARG A 282 3.49 17.37 20.63
C ARG A 282 4.06 17.73 19.27
N ASP A 283 3.67 18.91 18.81
CA ASP A 283 4.17 19.50 17.56
C ASP A 283 4.03 18.55 16.36
N ILE A 284 2.90 17.85 16.32
CA ILE A 284 2.59 16.90 15.25
C ILE A 284 2.46 17.68 13.94
N THR A 285 3.45 17.53 13.07
CA THR A 285 3.54 18.26 11.80
C THR A 285 3.54 17.29 10.63
N VAL A 286 2.68 17.56 9.66
CA VAL A 286 2.62 16.81 8.39
C VAL A 286 3.63 17.43 7.43
N LEU A 287 4.58 16.64 6.98
CA LEU A 287 5.63 17.03 6.04
C LEU A 287 5.27 16.55 4.65
N PRO A 288 5.11 17.44 3.65
CA PRO A 288 4.75 17.02 2.30
C PRO A 288 5.88 16.20 1.66
N LEU A 289 5.48 15.17 0.91
CA LEU A 289 6.36 14.39 0.05
C LEU A 289 5.97 14.64 -1.41
N PRO A 290 6.82 15.28 -2.22
CA PRO A 290 6.61 15.35 -3.67
C PRO A 290 6.50 13.93 -4.24
N SER A 291 5.45 13.66 -4.99
CA SER A 291 5.18 12.36 -5.59
C SER A 291 5.03 12.46 -7.10
N THR A 292 5.31 11.37 -7.81
CA THR A 292 5.14 11.27 -9.25
C THR A 292 3.67 11.48 -9.62
N PRO A 293 3.33 12.38 -10.57
CA PRO A 293 1.96 12.53 -11.04
C PRO A 293 1.43 11.23 -11.65
N VAL A 294 0.18 10.88 -11.29
CA VAL A 294 -0.55 9.73 -11.85
C VAL A 294 -1.90 10.23 -12.30
N TYR A 295 -2.24 10.05 -13.57
CA TYR A 295 -3.54 10.48 -14.09
C TYR A 295 -3.98 9.68 -15.32
N GLU A 296 -5.25 9.85 -15.68
CA GLU A 296 -5.86 9.29 -16.87
C GLU A 296 -5.94 10.36 -17.96
N MET A 297 -5.47 10.03 -19.18
CA MET A 297 -5.54 10.89 -20.35
C MET A 297 -6.56 10.34 -21.32
N ILE A 298 -7.60 11.13 -21.58
CA ILE A 298 -8.67 10.78 -22.52
C ILE A 298 -8.43 11.53 -23.84
N VAL A 299 -8.29 10.77 -24.93
CA VAL A 299 -8.13 11.27 -26.30
C VAL A 299 -9.41 10.95 -27.06
N ASN A 300 -10.22 11.96 -27.36
CA ASN A 300 -11.51 11.79 -28.04
C ASN A 300 -11.42 12.07 -29.55
N ASP A 301 -10.55 12.99 -29.95
CA ASP A 301 -10.27 13.38 -31.34
C ASP A 301 -8.74 13.41 -31.55
N PRO A 302 -8.15 12.27 -31.94
CA PRO A 302 -6.70 12.15 -32.07
C PRO A 302 -6.06 13.22 -32.94
N ALA A 303 -6.72 13.63 -34.03
CA ALA A 303 -6.19 14.64 -34.98
C ALA A 303 -5.97 16.00 -34.32
N ASN A 304 -6.85 16.40 -33.41
CA ASN A 304 -6.78 17.66 -32.68
C ASN A 304 -6.10 17.54 -31.35
N ASP A 305 -6.34 16.42 -30.61
CA ASP A 305 -5.82 16.22 -29.29
C ASP A 305 -4.31 15.99 -29.24
N ILE A 306 -3.73 15.17 -30.14
CA ILE A 306 -2.30 14.85 -30.10
C ILE A 306 -1.43 16.12 -30.27
N PRO A 307 -1.66 17.02 -31.26
CA PRO A 307 -0.88 18.25 -31.36
C PRO A 307 -1.03 19.18 -30.15
N ARG A 308 -2.21 19.21 -29.51
CA ARG A 308 -2.46 19.96 -28.28
C ARG A 308 -1.68 19.35 -27.11
N LEU A 309 -1.81 18.04 -26.86
CA LEU A 309 -1.13 17.34 -25.80
C LEU A 309 0.38 17.46 -25.88
N LYS A 310 0.96 17.40 -27.08
CA LYS A 310 2.40 17.57 -27.28
C LYS A 310 2.91 18.93 -26.80
N ARG A 311 2.08 19.99 -26.87
CA ARG A 311 2.45 21.31 -26.36
C ARG A 311 2.17 21.47 -24.86
N GLU A 312 1.02 21.00 -24.41
CA GLU A 312 0.58 21.18 -23.01
C GLU A 312 1.35 20.31 -22.00
N TYR A 313 1.86 19.16 -22.44
CA TYR A 313 2.56 18.18 -21.61
C TYR A 313 4.06 18.07 -21.93
N GLU A 314 4.66 19.15 -22.45
CA GLU A 314 6.11 19.24 -22.56
C GLU A 314 6.72 19.15 -21.16
N GLY A 315 7.62 18.17 -20.93
CA GLY A 315 8.23 17.90 -19.63
C GLY A 315 7.50 16.85 -18.77
N ALA A 316 6.42 16.24 -19.27
CA ALA A 316 5.67 15.20 -18.58
C ALA A 316 6.24 13.77 -18.76
N GLU A 317 7.53 13.63 -19.12
CA GLU A 317 8.15 12.32 -19.40
C GLU A 317 8.24 11.43 -18.17
N ARG A 318 8.11 12.01 -16.96
CA ARG A 318 8.11 11.27 -15.69
C ARG A 318 6.73 10.85 -15.23
N ASP A 319 5.69 11.43 -15.82
CA ASP A 319 4.32 11.19 -15.37
C ASP A 319 3.85 9.77 -15.71
N LEU A 320 3.05 9.21 -14.83
CA LEU A 320 2.45 7.89 -15.00
C LEU A 320 1.05 8.07 -15.56
N VAL A 321 0.84 7.60 -16.78
CA VAL A 321 -0.37 7.92 -17.52
C VAL A 321 -1.12 6.66 -17.93
N LYS A 322 -2.42 6.61 -17.63
CA LYS A 322 -3.36 5.70 -18.26
C LYS A 322 -3.93 6.37 -19.51
N LEU A 323 -3.79 5.75 -20.68
CA LEU A 323 -4.30 6.27 -21.93
C LEU A 323 -5.65 5.66 -22.27
N ASN A 324 -6.66 6.50 -22.52
CA ASN A 324 -7.96 6.11 -23.07
C ASN A 324 -8.16 6.78 -24.42
N VAL A 325 -8.15 6.00 -25.50
CA VAL A 325 -8.15 6.50 -26.87
C VAL A 325 -9.44 6.12 -27.57
N ARG A 326 -10.16 7.13 -28.08
CA ARG A 326 -11.28 6.93 -29.01
C ARG A 326 -10.78 7.20 -30.41
N TYR A 327 -11.10 6.31 -31.34
CA TYR A 327 -10.68 6.43 -32.75
C TYR A 327 -11.81 5.98 -33.69
N ALA A 328 -11.80 6.51 -34.92
CA ALA A 328 -12.74 6.12 -35.98
C ALA A 328 -12.03 5.22 -37.00
N ALA A 329 -12.41 3.94 -37.08
CA ALA A 329 -11.84 3.02 -38.06
C ALA A 329 -12.08 3.52 -39.49
N GLY A 330 -11.06 3.36 -40.35
CA GLY A 330 -11.08 3.85 -41.71
C GLY A 330 -10.73 5.34 -41.87
N LYS A 331 -10.71 6.12 -40.78
CA LYS A 331 -10.23 7.52 -40.78
C LYS A 331 -8.93 7.64 -39.99
N ASP A 332 -8.88 7.00 -38.82
CA ASP A 332 -7.78 7.12 -37.90
C ASP A 332 -6.89 5.87 -37.94
N HIS A 333 -5.58 6.06 -37.90
CA HIS A 333 -4.58 4.99 -37.84
C HIS A 333 -4.17 4.75 -36.39
N LEU A 334 -4.84 3.81 -35.69
CA LEU A 334 -4.65 3.55 -34.27
C LEU A 334 -3.18 3.37 -33.88
N GLU A 335 -2.40 2.61 -34.66
CA GLU A 335 -0.98 2.37 -34.36
C GLU A 335 -0.13 3.65 -34.36
N GLU A 336 -0.44 4.60 -35.27
CA GLU A 336 0.25 5.90 -35.35
C GLU A 336 -0.13 6.77 -34.15
N ILE A 337 -1.44 6.80 -33.81
CA ILE A 337 -1.97 7.49 -32.64
C ILE A 337 -1.27 7.00 -31.36
N LEU A 338 -1.22 5.69 -31.15
CA LEU A 338 -0.58 5.10 -29.96
C LEU A 338 0.92 5.42 -29.92
N ARG A 339 1.62 5.36 -31.07
CA ARG A 339 3.03 5.71 -31.17
C ARG A 339 3.30 7.17 -30.83
N ASP A 340 2.45 8.07 -31.26
CA ASP A 340 2.58 9.49 -30.98
C ASP A 340 2.30 9.80 -29.50
N LEU A 341 1.28 9.14 -28.90
CA LEU A 341 1.01 9.25 -27.48
C LEU A 341 2.13 8.65 -26.61
N GLU A 342 2.77 7.56 -27.05
CA GLU A 342 3.94 6.97 -26.37
C GLU A 342 5.15 7.92 -26.37
N ARG A 343 5.29 8.79 -27.38
CA ARG A 343 6.34 9.82 -27.40
C ARG A 343 6.07 10.96 -26.44
N ILE A 344 4.79 11.31 -26.22
CA ILE A 344 4.38 12.34 -25.26
C ILE A 344 4.45 11.79 -23.84
N PHE A 345 3.96 10.57 -23.63
CA PHE A 345 3.85 9.89 -22.34
C PHE A 345 4.62 8.56 -22.34
N PRO A 346 5.95 8.56 -22.30
CA PRO A 346 6.76 7.33 -22.37
C PRO A 346 6.52 6.37 -21.20
N ARG A 347 5.99 6.89 -20.10
CA ARG A 347 5.63 6.11 -18.90
C ARG A 347 4.12 5.82 -18.79
N TRP A 348 3.46 5.63 -19.93
CA TRP A 348 2.11 5.08 -19.89
C TRP A 348 2.13 3.67 -19.29
N TYR A 349 1.24 3.41 -18.33
CA TYR A 349 1.21 2.12 -17.61
C TYR A 349 0.05 1.22 -18.01
N ALA A 350 -1.03 1.79 -18.54
CA ALA A 350 -2.18 1.11 -19.08
C ALA A 350 -2.74 1.90 -20.26
N ARG A 351 -3.40 1.19 -21.19
CA ARG A 351 -4.07 1.83 -22.32
C ARG A 351 -5.31 1.04 -22.71
N ASP A 352 -6.38 1.77 -22.95
CA ASP A 352 -7.64 1.29 -23.50
C ASP A 352 -7.95 2.06 -24.79
N TRP A 353 -8.57 1.41 -25.77
CA TRP A 353 -9.00 2.06 -27.00
C TRP A 353 -10.40 1.59 -27.40
N PHE A 354 -11.18 2.54 -27.94
CA PHE A 354 -12.57 2.36 -28.29
C PHE A 354 -12.82 2.86 -29.71
N GLU A 355 -13.38 2.00 -30.57
CA GLU A 355 -13.76 2.37 -31.92
C GLU A 355 -15.10 3.10 -31.89
N THR A 356 -15.13 4.35 -32.41
CA THR A 356 -16.34 5.21 -32.38
C THR A 356 -17.28 4.97 -33.55
N SER A 357 -16.84 4.30 -34.61
CA SER A 357 -17.65 3.98 -35.79
C SER A 357 -18.60 2.81 -35.57
N LYS A 358 -18.30 1.95 -34.60
CA LYS A 358 -19.28 0.97 -34.11
C LYS A 358 -20.21 1.69 -33.15
N VAL A 359 -21.47 1.91 -33.58
CA VAL A 359 -22.55 2.28 -32.66
C VAL A 359 -22.54 1.19 -31.59
N THR A 360 -21.95 1.46 -30.45
CA THR A 360 -22.07 0.60 -29.28
C THR A 360 -23.54 0.63 -28.93
N GLN A 361 -24.31 -0.36 -29.38
CA GLN A 361 -25.50 -0.72 -28.67
C GLN A 361 -24.99 -0.96 -27.24
N SER A 362 -25.40 -0.08 -26.34
CA SER A 362 -25.05 -0.14 -24.93
C SER A 362 -25.24 -1.58 -24.46
N LEU A 363 -24.13 -2.25 -24.09
CA LEU A 363 -24.14 -3.62 -23.54
C LEU A 363 -24.73 -3.67 -22.13
N THR A 364 -25.13 -2.54 -21.59
CA THR A 364 -26.06 -2.49 -20.47
C THR A 364 -27.47 -2.54 -21.06
N PRO A 365 -28.19 -3.68 -21.02
CA PRO A 365 -29.62 -3.65 -21.22
C PRO A 365 -30.16 -2.64 -20.21
N ALA A 366 -30.95 -1.69 -20.68
CA ALA A 366 -31.58 -0.65 -19.85
C ALA A 366 -32.52 -1.22 -18.77
N SER A 367 -32.53 -2.52 -18.59
CA SER A 367 -33.07 -3.31 -17.50
C SER A 367 -32.38 -4.67 -17.53
N ALA A 368 -31.28 -4.84 -16.80
CA ALA A 368 -30.89 -6.19 -16.42
C ALA A 368 -32.03 -6.71 -15.55
N ASP A 369 -32.88 -7.52 -16.14
CA ASP A 369 -33.92 -8.24 -15.43
C ASP A 369 -33.22 -9.15 -14.41
N ARG A 370 -33.19 -8.71 -13.14
CA ARG A 370 -32.54 -9.44 -12.04
C ARG A 370 -33.14 -10.83 -11.79
N SER A 371 -34.21 -11.18 -12.53
CA SER A 371 -34.86 -12.48 -12.50
C SER A 371 -34.22 -13.54 -13.44
N LYS A 372 -33.31 -13.11 -14.35
CA LYS A 372 -32.64 -14.04 -15.29
C LYS A 372 -31.40 -14.67 -14.65
N SER A 373 -31.19 -15.94 -14.93
CA SER A 373 -29.98 -16.64 -14.54
C SER A 373 -28.75 -16.08 -15.26
N PHE A 374 -27.55 -16.27 -14.67
CA PHE A 374 -26.29 -15.92 -15.32
C PHE A 374 -26.17 -16.56 -16.71
N GLU A 375 -26.55 -17.83 -16.83
CA GLU A 375 -26.54 -18.59 -18.09
C GLU A 375 -27.44 -17.95 -19.14
N ASP A 376 -28.67 -17.52 -18.80
CA ASP A 376 -29.59 -16.87 -19.73
C ASP A 376 -29.07 -15.51 -20.19
N THR A 377 -28.43 -14.77 -19.31
CA THR A 377 -27.78 -13.48 -19.63
C THR A 377 -26.63 -13.67 -20.60
N VAL A 378 -25.77 -14.67 -20.39
CA VAL A 378 -24.68 -15.04 -21.31
C VAL A 378 -25.22 -15.50 -22.66
N ARG A 379 -26.26 -16.31 -22.70
CA ARG A 379 -26.90 -16.76 -23.96
C ARG A 379 -27.49 -15.59 -24.75
N GLU A 380 -28.16 -14.66 -24.11
CA GLU A 380 -28.69 -13.48 -24.81
C GLU A 380 -27.57 -12.59 -25.37
N TYR A 381 -26.52 -12.38 -24.58
CA TYR A 381 -25.35 -11.65 -25.02
C TYR A 381 -24.69 -12.30 -26.24
N LEU A 382 -24.40 -13.58 -26.18
CA LEU A 382 -23.78 -14.32 -27.27
C LEU A 382 -24.65 -14.39 -28.53
N LYS A 383 -25.97 -14.46 -28.36
CA LYS A 383 -26.91 -14.34 -29.50
C LYS A 383 -26.86 -12.95 -30.14
N SER A 384 -26.69 -11.89 -29.37
CA SER A 384 -26.59 -10.55 -29.91
C SER A 384 -25.26 -10.34 -30.66
N GLU A 385 -24.14 -10.83 -30.10
CA GLU A 385 -22.82 -10.78 -30.74
C GLU A 385 -22.75 -11.65 -31.99
N ALA A 386 -23.29 -12.87 -31.95
CA ALA A 386 -23.33 -13.76 -33.11
C ALA A 386 -24.14 -13.19 -34.30
N ASN A 387 -25.01 -12.21 -34.09
CA ASN A 387 -25.70 -11.48 -35.17
C ASN A 387 -24.77 -10.57 -35.98
N LEU A 388 -23.56 -10.27 -35.45
CA LEU A 388 -22.52 -9.49 -36.15
C LEU A 388 -21.72 -10.37 -37.15
N HIS A 389 -21.85 -11.69 -37.09
CA HIS A 389 -21.15 -12.65 -37.93
C HIS A 389 -22.08 -13.26 -38.98
N THR A 390 -21.55 -13.69 -40.10
CA THR A 390 -22.35 -14.26 -41.23
C THR A 390 -22.25 -15.79 -41.30
N GLY A 391 -23.37 -16.44 -41.62
CA GLY A 391 -23.43 -17.84 -42.05
C GLY A 391 -22.93 -18.86 -41.03
N ASP A 392 -21.97 -19.69 -41.45
CA ASP A 392 -21.49 -20.86 -40.71
C ASP A 392 -20.73 -20.47 -39.45
N GLU A 393 -19.99 -19.35 -39.44
CA GLU A 393 -19.28 -18.82 -38.26
C GLU A 393 -20.22 -18.54 -37.09
N ARG A 394 -21.42 -18.03 -37.37
CA ARG A 394 -22.42 -17.76 -36.33
C ARG A 394 -22.87 -19.03 -35.62
N LEU A 395 -23.05 -20.11 -36.40
CA LEU A 395 -23.48 -21.42 -35.87
C LEU A 395 -22.38 -22.04 -34.99
N GLU A 396 -21.12 -21.95 -35.43
CA GLU A 396 -19.96 -22.44 -34.66
C GLU A 396 -19.79 -21.71 -33.34
N ILE A 397 -19.91 -20.37 -33.33
CA ILE A 397 -19.81 -19.55 -32.09
C ILE A 397 -20.90 -19.94 -31.10
N LEU A 398 -22.15 -20.07 -31.56
CA LEU A 398 -23.26 -20.44 -30.67
C LEU A 398 -23.15 -21.88 -30.15
N GLN A 399 -22.66 -22.80 -30.96
CA GLN A 399 -22.45 -24.19 -30.56
C GLN A 399 -21.34 -24.31 -29.53
N LEU A 400 -20.21 -23.65 -29.75
CA LEU A 400 -19.08 -23.61 -28.78
C LEU A 400 -19.50 -22.98 -27.45
N ALA A 401 -20.32 -21.95 -27.51
CA ALA A 401 -20.84 -21.30 -26.31
C ALA A 401 -21.75 -22.21 -25.48
N GLU A 402 -22.61 -23.00 -26.11
CA GLU A 402 -23.47 -23.97 -25.40
C GLU A 402 -22.64 -25.14 -24.82
N GLU A 403 -21.60 -25.59 -25.51
CA GLU A 403 -20.65 -26.59 -24.98
C GLU A 403 -19.94 -26.09 -23.73
N LEU A 404 -19.38 -24.86 -23.75
CA LEU A 404 -18.72 -24.27 -22.60
C LEU A 404 -19.67 -24.04 -21.42
N LEU A 405 -20.90 -23.59 -21.66
CA LEU A 405 -21.90 -23.41 -20.59
C LEU A 405 -22.33 -24.76 -19.97
N ALA A 406 -22.23 -25.87 -20.73
CA ALA A 406 -22.53 -27.21 -20.21
C ALA A 406 -21.41 -27.78 -19.34
N GLU A 407 -20.13 -27.36 -19.57
CA GLU A 407 -18.96 -27.78 -18.77
C GLU A 407 -18.86 -27.06 -17.41
N VAL A 408 -19.52 -25.93 -17.26
CA VAL A 408 -19.47 -25.12 -16.00
C VAL A 408 -20.53 -25.63 -14.99
N LYS A 409 -21.34 -26.61 -15.32
CA LYS A 409 -22.26 -27.31 -14.39
C LYS A 409 -21.55 -28.43 -13.67
#